data_d775da4adbe0a44f7b2b4a6c4d3805eb
#
_entry.id   d775da4adbe0a44f7b2b4a6c4d3805eb
#
_cell.length_a   1.000
_cell.length_b   1.000
_cell.length_c   1.000
_cell.angle_alpha   90.00
_cell.angle_beta   90.00
_cell.angle_gamma   90.00
#
_symmetry.space_group_name_H-M   'P 1'
#
loop_
_entity.id
_entity.type
_entity.pdbx_description
1 polymer ?
#
loop_
_entity_poly.entity_id
_entity_poly.type
_entity_poly.pdbx_seq_one_letter_code
_entity_poly.pdbx_strand_id
1 'polypeptide(L)'
;ALNDLRKTIHVEIFSRGTSELIAAARALKSGKILGFLVDQDAGPGGAFLPFLGRIAATPMGPAVFARKFNSPVVPAFILRQPNGKHKVVVGEVMRYEDTGDTDKDLFDFTARMTKVVEQIIRDNPTQWLWFQKRWNTKPEQQKTGKHHTVRGQDEQK
;
A
#
# COMPACT_ATOMS: atom_id res chain seq x y z
N ALA A 1 -22.87 -8.68 -2.54
CA ALA A 1 -22.33 -9.10 -1.23
C ALA A 1 -21.40 -8.04 -0.59
N LEU A 2 -20.05 -8.14 -0.66
CA LEU A 2 -19.15 -7.21 0.05
C LEU A 2 -19.24 -5.77 -0.49
N ASN A 3 -19.37 -5.60 -1.80
CA ASN A 3 -19.50 -4.29 -2.42
C ASN A 3 -20.84 -3.62 -2.11
N ASP A 4 -21.89 -4.40 -1.93
CA ASP A 4 -23.21 -3.88 -1.55
C ASP A 4 -23.19 -3.38 -0.10
N LEU A 5 -22.51 -4.11 0.79
CA LEU A 5 -22.30 -3.67 2.17
C LEU A 5 -21.51 -2.35 2.24
N ARG A 6 -20.46 -2.19 1.41
CA ARG A 6 -19.69 -0.94 1.36
C ARG A 6 -20.52 0.25 0.90
N LYS A 7 -21.45 0.04 -0.04
CA LYS A 7 -22.38 1.10 -0.48
C LYS A 7 -23.30 1.57 0.63
N THR A 8 -23.76 0.66 1.52
CA THR A 8 -24.65 1.03 2.63
C THR A 8 -24.01 1.97 3.65
N ILE A 9 -22.68 2.01 3.73
CA ILE A 9 -21.91 2.90 4.61
C ILE A 9 -21.30 4.11 3.86
N HIS A 10 -21.86 4.45 2.69
CA HIS A 10 -21.44 5.58 1.87
C HIS A 10 -19.98 5.54 1.39
N VAL A 11 -19.41 4.33 1.25
CA VAL A 11 -18.08 4.12 0.67
C VAL A 11 -18.21 3.92 -0.84
N GLU A 12 -17.64 4.84 -1.58
CA GLU A 12 -17.47 4.74 -3.04
C GLU A 12 -16.31 3.79 -3.36
N ILE A 13 -16.51 2.87 -4.31
CA ILE A 13 -15.52 1.83 -4.62
C ILE A 13 -14.97 2.09 -6.01
N PHE A 14 -13.65 2.15 -6.10
CA PHE A 14 -12.93 2.25 -7.37
C PHE A 14 -12.24 0.92 -7.66
N SER A 15 -12.51 0.34 -8.83
CA SER A 15 -11.86 -0.87 -9.30
C SER A 15 -10.53 -0.56 -9.99
N ARG A 16 -9.82 -1.59 -10.46
CA ARG A 16 -8.61 -1.37 -11.28
C ARG A 16 -9.03 -0.94 -12.69
N GLY A 17 -8.41 0.12 -13.20
CA GLY A 17 -8.64 0.64 -14.54
C GLY A 17 -8.41 2.14 -14.64
N THR A 18 -8.16 2.64 -15.85
CA THR A 18 -7.84 4.06 -16.07
C THR A 18 -8.98 4.99 -15.69
N SER A 19 -10.22 4.64 -16.06
CA SER A 19 -11.43 5.40 -15.71
C SER A 19 -11.62 5.51 -14.21
N GLU A 20 -11.39 4.42 -13.49
CA GLU A 20 -11.51 4.34 -12.03
C GLU A 20 -10.44 5.17 -11.33
N LEU A 21 -9.20 5.18 -11.85
CA LEU A 21 -8.12 6.05 -11.34
C LEU A 21 -8.46 7.53 -11.52
N ILE A 22 -9.09 7.91 -12.63
CA ILE A 22 -9.55 9.29 -12.87
C ILE A 22 -10.67 9.65 -11.90
N ALA A 23 -11.62 8.74 -11.65
CA ALA A 23 -12.70 8.95 -10.70
C ALA A 23 -12.16 9.09 -9.26
N ALA A 24 -11.24 8.23 -8.84
CA ALA A 24 -10.56 8.33 -7.56
C ALA A 24 -9.80 9.65 -7.40
N ALA A 25 -9.12 10.11 -8.45
CA ALA A 25 -8.43 11.40 -8.47
C ALA A 25 -9.40 12.59 -8.31
N ARG A 26 -10.55 12.54 -8.94
CA ARG A 26 -11.61 13.56 -8.77
C ARG A 26 -12.16 13.57 -7.35
N ALA A 27 -12.41 12.38 -6.79
CA ALA A 27 -12.87 12.24 -5.40
C ALA A 27 -11.88 12.88 -4.42
N LEU A 28 -10.59 12.58 -4.56
CA LEU A 28 -9.56 13.18 -3.72
C LEU A 28 -9.49 14.71 -3.87
N LYS A 29 -9.55 15.23 -5.10
CA LYS A 29 -9.58 16.68 -5.38
C LYS A 29 -10.82 17.37 -4.81
N SER A 30 -11.93 16.66 -4.66
CA SER A 30 -13.16 17.19 -4.04
C SER A 30 -13.13 17.12 -2.50
N GLY A 31 -11.99 16.80 -1.91
CA GLY A 31 -11.80 16.75 -0.44
C GLY A 31 -12.22 15.43 0.22
N LYS A 32 -12.52 14.39 -0.58
CA LYS A 32 -12.81 13.06 -0.03
C LYS A 32 -11.53 12.35 0.41
N ILE A 33 -11.67 11.43 1.37
CA ILE A 33 -10.59 10.53 1.77
C ILE A 33 -10.53 9.34 0.82
N LEU A 34 -9.34 9.03 0.31
CA LEU A 34 -9.11 7.88 -0.54
C LEU A 34 -8.39 6.77 0.23
N GLY A 35 -9.03 5.62 0.37
CA GLY A 35 -8.47 4.45 1.07
C GLY A 35 -7.79 3.47 0.12
N PHE A 36 -6.63 2.95 0.52
CA PHE A 36 -5.88 1.91 -0.19
C PHE A 36 -5.60 0.72 0.72
N LEU A 37 -5.80 -0.48 0.20
CA LEU A 37 -5.33 -1.72 0.82
C LEU A 37 -3.97 -2.07 0.22
N VAL A 38 -2.92 -1.93 1.01
CA VAL A 38 -1.53 -2.00 0.52
C VAL A 38 -0.80 -3.29 0.91
N ASP A 39 -1.45 -4.15 1.66
CA ASP A 39 -0.90 -5.43 2.14
C ASP A 39 -1.12 -6.60 1.18
N GLN A 40 -1.63 -6.35 -0.03
CA GLN A 40 -1.89 -7.35 -1.06
C GLN A 40 -0.77 -7.40 -2.11
N ASP A 41 -0.70 -8.51 -2.86
CA ASP A 41 0.18 -8.63 -4.02
C ASP A 41 -0.24 -7.66 -5.12
N ALA A 42 0.69 -6.82 -5.55
CA ALA A 42 0.42 -5.81 -6.58
C ALA A 42 0.51 -6.34 -8.01
N GLY A 43 1.03 -7.55 -8.18
CA GLY A 43 1.36 -8.10 -9.49
C GLY A 43 2.66 -7.50 -10.07
N PRO A 44 2.98 -7.78 -11.34
CA PRO A 44 4.25 -7.41 -11.97
C PRO A 44 4.54 -5.91 -12.07
N GLY A 45 3.54 -5.06 -11.89
CA GLY A 45 3.68 -3.59 -11.89
C GLY A 45 3.91 -2.95 -10.52
N GLY A 46 4.03 -3.75 -9.46
CA GLY A 46 4.33 -3.26 -8.12
C GLY A 46 5.81 -2.97 -7.88
N ALA A 47 6.13 -2.28 -6.80
CA ALA A 47 7.48 -2.17 -6.30
C ALA A 47 7.88 -3.47 -5.58
N PHE A 48 9.02 -4.03 -5.94
CA PHE A 48 9.55 -5.23 -5.29
C PHE A 48 10.35 -4.83 -4.06
N LEU A 49 9.74 -4.98 -2.89
CA LEU A 49 10.26 -4.53 -1.60
C LEU A 49 10.38 -5.68 -0.61
N PRO A 50 11.34 -5.64 0.32
CA PRO A 50 11.34 -6.52 1.47
C PRO A 50 10.05 -6.36 2.29
N PHE A 51 9.42 -7.48 2.61
CA PHE A 51 8.23 -7.54 3.45
C PHE A 51 8.23 -8.84 4.26
N LEU A 52 8.32 -8.76 5.57
CA LEU A 52 8.43 -9.90 6.49
C LEU A 52 9.55 -10.88 6.10
N GLY A 53 10.72 -10.35 5.72
CA GLY A 53 11.91 -11.14 5.37
C GLY A 53 11.92 -11.73 3.94
N ARG A 54 10.93 -11.41 3.09
CA ARG A 54 10.86 -11.86 1.70
C ARG A 54 10.54 -10.71 0.76
N ILE A 55 11.05 -10.74 -0.46
CA ILE A 55 10.67 -9.74 -1.48
C ILE A 55 9.23 -9.95 -1.93
N ALA A 56 8.45 -8.90 -1.95
CA ALA A 56 7.04 -8.90 -2.33
C ALA A 56 6.70 -7.73 -3.26
N ALA A 57 5.90 -8.00 -4.28
CA ALA A 57 5.36 -6.96 -5.16
C ALA A 57 4.35 -6.09 -4.38
N THR A 58 4.65 -4.82 -4.21
CA THR A 58 3.93 -3.90 -3.31
C THR A 58 3.23 -2.80 -4.10
N PRO A 59 1.95 -2.47 -3.77
CA PRO A 59 1.21 -1.42 -4.46
C PRO A 59 1.81 -0.03 -4.24
N MET A 60 2.05 0.70 -5.32
CA MET A 60 2.57 2.07 -5.29
C MET A 60 1.48 3.14 -5.36
N GLY A 61 0.21 2.75 -5.44
CA GLY A 61 -0.92 3.68 -5.57
C GLY A 61 -0.89 4.85 -4.60
N PRO A 62 -0.76 4.64 -3.28
CA PRO A 62 -0.68 5.75 -2.31
C PRO A 62 0.47 6.72 -2.58
N ALA A 63 1.66 6.23 -2.94
CA ALA A 63 2.81 7.07 -3.25
C ALA A 63 2.54 7.95 -4.48
N VAL A 64 1.98 7.36 -5.54
CA VAL A 64 1.62 8.08 -6.77
C VAL A 64 0.58 9.17 -6.49
N PHE A 65 -0.43 8.89 -5.68
CA PHE A 65 -1.46 9.87 -5.31
C PHE A 65 -0.89 10.95 -4.37
N ALA A 66 -0.08 10.57 -3.38
CA ALA A 66 0.59 11.52 -2.50
C ALA A 66 1.42 12.52 -3.29
N ARG A 67 2.26 12.04 -4.22
CA ARG A 67 3.06 12.89 -5.11
C ARG A 67 2.17 13.80 -5.98
N LYS A 68 1.22 13.20 -6.70
CA LYS A 68 0.43 13.93 -7.71
C LYS A 68 -0.47 15.02 -7.12
N PHE A 69 -0.96 14.82 -5.91
CA PHE A 69 -1.92 15.71 -5.25
C PHE A 69 -1.36 16.40 -4.01
N ASN A 70 -0.08 16.22 -3.71
CA ASN A 70 0.55 16.69 -2.48
C ASN A 70 -0.28 16.34 -1.23
N SER A 71 -0.87 15.14 -1.25
CA SER A 71 -1.76 14.67 -0.19
C SER A 71 -0.99 13.91 0.87
N PRO A 72 -1.26 14.14 2.17
CA PRO A 72 -0.69 13.31 3.22
C PRO A 72 -1.26 11.88 3.14
N VAL A 73 -0.47 10.92 3.59
CA VAL A 73 -0.87 9.52 3.77
C VAL A 73 -0.91 9.23 5.26
N VAL A 74 -2.03 8.68 5.72
CA VAL A 74 -2.22 8.32 7.13
C VAL A 74 -2.43 6.81 7.21
N PRO A 75 -1.49 6.05 7.77
CA PRO A 75 -1.69 4.63 8.04
C PRO A 75 -2.79 4.43 9.08
N ALA A 76 -3.73 3.54 8.80
CA ALA A 76 -4.80 3.22 9.74
C ALA A 76 -5.06 1.70 9.77
N PHE A 77 -5.25 1.16 10.95
CA PHE A 77 -5.44 -0.27 11.18
C PHE A 77 -6.60 -0.51 12.12
N ILE A 78 -7.23 -1.66 11.99
CA ILE A 78 -8.30 -2.10 12.90
C ILE A 78 -7.84 -3.37 13.59
N LEU A 79 -7.75 -3.33 14.91
CA LEU A 79 -7.35 -4.46 15.75
C LEU A 79 -8.53 -4.94 16.58
N ARG A 80 -8.85 -6.23 16.48
CA ARG A 80 -9.85 -6.88 17.34
C ARG A 80 -9.29 -6.99 18.74
N GLN A 81 -10.11 -6.64 19.73
CA GLN A 81 -9.78 -6.73 21.14
C GLN A 81 -10.36 -8.03 21.76
N PRO A 82 -9.81 -8.51 22.90
CA PRO A 82 -10.30 -9.73 23.56
C PRO A 82 -11.79 -9.68 23.93
N ASN A 83 -12.32 -8.49 24.18
CA ASN A 83 -13.75 -8.28 24.50
C ASN A 83 -14.66 -8.22 23.25
N GLY A 84 -14.14 -8.58 22.06
CA GLY A 84 -14.88 -8.56 20.79
C GLY A 84 -15.01 -7.18 20.13
N LYS A 85 -14.58 -6.11 20.79
CA LYS A 85 -14.57 -4.75 20.22
C LYS A 85 -13.42 -4.58 19.23
N HIS A 86 -13.46 -3.52 18.45
CA HIS A 86 -12.40 -3.14 17.51
C HIS A 86 -11.78 -1.82 17.96
N LYS A 87 -10.44 -1.81 17.95
CA LYS A 87 -9.64 -0.60 18.19
C LYS A 87 -9.10 -0.11 16.86
N VAL A 88 -9.37 1.14 16.50
CA VAL A 88 -8.72 1.80 15.37
C VAL A 88 -7.39 2.36 15.86
N VAL A 89 -6.31 2.01 15.17
CA VAL A 89 -4.96 2.53 15.40
C VAL A 89 -4.60 3.41 14.21
N VAL A 90 -4.31 4.66 14.46
CA VAL A 90 -3.90 5.65 13.45
C VAL A 90 -2.42 5.92 13.66
N GLY A 91 -1.63 5.73 12.61
CA GLY A 91 -0.19 6.02 12.63
C GLY A 91 0.12 7.48 12.31
N GLU A 92 1.40 7.80 12.30
CA GLU A 92 1.89 9.14 11.98
C GLU A 92 1.59 9.54 10.54
N VAL A 93 1.34 10.82 10.33
CA VAL A 93 1.12 11.39 8.99
C VAL A 93 2.41 11.31 8.18
N MET A 94 2.36 10.67 7.05
CA MET A 94 3.47 10.54 6.12
C MET A 94 3.29 11.48 4.93
N ARG A 95 4.36 12.18 4.56
CA ARG A 95 4.37 13.05 3.37
C ARG A 95 5.38 12.55 2.35
N TYR A 96 5.01 12.68 1.09
CA TYR A 96 5.92 12.45 -0.03
C TYR A 96 6.96 13.57 -0.07
N GLU A 97 8.20 13.20 -0.31
CA GLU A 97 9.33 14.12 -0.49
C GLU A 97 9.79 14.02 -1.93
N ASP A 98 9.88 15.15 -2.62
CA ASP A 98 10.34 15.23 -4.00
C ASP A 98 11.81 15.66 -4.00
N THR A 99 12.72 14.73 -4.34
CA THR A 99 14.16 15.01 -4.43
C THR A 99 14.60 15.29 -5.88
N GLY A 100 13.67 15.20 -6.85
CA GLY A 100 13.92 15.32 -8.26
C GLY A 100 14.09 13.97 -8.99
N ASP A 101 14.30 12.87 -8.26
CA ASP A 101 14.28 11.51 -8.81
C ASP A 101 12.96 10.82 -8.50
N THR A 102 12.00 11.03 -9.37
CA THR A 102 10.62 10.53 -9.18
C THR A 102 10.54 9.04 -8.92
N ASP A 103 11.32 8.23 -9.64
CA ASP A 103 11.23 6.78 -9.54
C ASP A 103 11.79 6.32 -8.19
N LYS A 104 12.92 6.88 -7.77
CA LYS A 104 13.50 6.64 -6.46
C LYS A 104 12.58 7.10 -5.34
N ASP A 105 12.02 8.30 -5.42
CA ASP A 105 11.18 8.88 -4.39
C ASP A 105 9.87 8.10 -4.19
N LEU A 106 9.24 7.65 -5.28
CA LEU A 106 8.06 6.78 -5.22
C LEU A 106 8.39 5.43 -4.56
N PHE A 107 9.54 4.87 -4.89
CA PHE A 107 10.01 3.62 -4.32
C PHE A 107 10.27 3.77 -2.81
N ASP A 108 11.03 4.78 -2.41
CA ASP A 108 11.41 5.05 -1.01
C ASP A 108 10.18 5.36 -0.15
N PHE A 109 9.24 6.15 -0.67
CA PHE A 109 7.99 6.42 0.04
C PHE A 109 7.15 5.15 0.21
N THR A 110 7.06 4.31 -0.84
CA THR A 110 6.38 3.01 -0.75
C THR A 110 7.06 2.09 0.26
N ALA A 111 8.39 2.08 0.32
CA ALA A 111 9.15 1.32 1.29
C ALA A 111 8.88 1.78 2.73
N ARG A 112 8.82 3.10 2.98
CA ARG A 112 8.47 3.65 4.30
C ARG A 112 7.08 3.20 4.74
N MET A 113 6.07 3.31 3.86
CA MET A 113 4.70 2.84 4.14
C MET A 113 4.66 1.33 4.43
N THR A 114 5.41 0.55 3.66
CA THR A 114 5.48 -0.90 3.81
C THR A 114 6.05 -1.31 5.17
N LYS A 115 7.07 -0.60 5.68
CA LYS A 115 7.62 -0.82 7.02
C LYS A 115 6.60 -0.58 8.13
N VAL A 116 5.75 0.43 8.00
CA VAL A 116 4.68 0.68 8.98
C VAL A 116 3.68 -0.47 9.01
N VAL A 117 3.28 -0.97 7.84
CA VAL A 117 2.40 -2.15 7.74
C VAL A 117 3.06 -3.39 8.32
N GLU A 118 4.33 -3.62 7.99
CA GLU A 118 5.10 -4.75 8.52
C GLU A 118 5.18 -4.72 10.05
N GLN A 119 5.44 -3.55 10.63
CA GLN A 119 5.54 -3.40 12.09
C GLN A 119 4.24 -3.76 12.79
N ILE A 120 3.10 -3.26 12.30
CA ILE A 120 1.80 -3.58 12.92
C ILE A 120 1.46 -5.07 12.82
N ILE A 121 1.87 -5.73 11.73
CA ILE A 121 1.69 -7.17 11.56
C ILE A 121 2.60 -7.94 12.54
N ARG A 122 3.86 -7.52 12.72
CA ARG A 122 4.78 -8.15 13.70
C ARG A 122 4.26 -8.05 15.13
N ASP A 123 3.68 -6.90 15.47
CA ASP A 123 3.11 -6.67 16.80
C ASP A 123 1.78 -7.42 17.02
N ASN A 124 1.07 -7.76 15.93
CA ASN A 124 -0.24 -8.39 15.97
C ASN A 124 -0.36 -9.54 14.94
N PRO A 125 0.50 -10.55 14.96
CA PRO A 125 0.61 -11.52 13.86
C PRO A 125 -0.64 -12.37 13.65
N THR A 126 -1.47 -12.57 14.68
CA THR A 126 -2.71 -13.34 14.59
C THR A 126 -3.86 -12.57 13.95
N GLN A 127 -3.68 -11.29 13.66
CA GLN A 127 -4.74 -10.43 13.12
C GLN A 127 -4.55 -10.10 11.64
N TRP A 128 -3.48 -10.60 11.02
CA TRP A 128 -3.29 -10.45 9.58
C TRP A 128 -3.76 -11.68 8.82
N LEU A 129 -4.30 -11.47 7.63
CA LEU A 129 -4.84 -12.53 6.79
C LEU A 129 -3.71 -13.28 6.05
N TRP A 130 -3.09 -14.24 6.69
CA TRP A 130 -1.97 -15.04 6.16
C TRP A 130 -2.35 -15.90 4.95
N PHE A 131 -3.62 -16.16 4.69
CA PHE A 131 -4.10 -16.94 3.54
C PHE A 131 -3.97 -16.21 2.21
N GLN A 132 -3.79 -14.89 2.21
CA GLN A 132 -3.60 -14.14 0.98
C GLN A 132 -2.26 -14.47 0.34
N LYS A 133 -2.24 -14.50 -1.00
CA LYS A 133 -1.04 -14.82 -1.77
C LYS A 133 -0.11 -13.60 -1.91
N ARG A 134 0.34 -13.04 -0.78
CA ARG A 134 1.13 -11.79 -0.71
C ARG A 134 2.44 -11.85 -1.50
N TRP A 135 3.04 -13.03 -1.64
CA TRP A 135 4.30 -13.26 -2.36
C TRP A 135 4.10 -14.08 -3.64
N ASN A 136 2.94 -13.95 -4.27
CA ASN A 136 2.63 -14.69 -5.49
C ASN A 136 3.46 -14.23 -6.68
N THR A 137 3.60 -12.92 -6.88
CA THR A 137 4.41 -12.35 -7.96
C THR A 137 5.88 -12.33 -7.58
N LYS A 138 6.73 -12.88 -8.44
CA LYS A 138 8.17 -12.98 -8.24
C LYS A 138 8.91 -11.83 -8.91
N PRO A 139 10.12 -11.44 -8.40
CA PRO A 139 10.91 -10.37 -9.02
C PRO A 139 11.20 -10.57 -10.50
N GLU A 140 11.38 -11.82 -10.96
CA GLU A 140 11.65 -12.16 -12.36
C GLU A 140 10.46 -11.83 -13.29
N GLN A 141 9.28 -11.66 -12.73
CA GLN A 141 8.06 -11.27 -13.43
C GLN A 141 7.86 -9.76 -13.51
N GLN A 142 8.77 -8.97 -12.94
CA GLN A 142 8.70 -7.52 -12.96
C GLN A 142 8.64 -7.02 -14.41
N LYS A 143 7.65 -6.20 -14.71
CA LYS A 143 7.61 -5.52 -16.01
C LYS A 143 8.73 -4.49 -16.07
N THR A 144 9.64 -4.66 -17.01
CA THR A 144 10.71 -3.69 -17.31
C THR A 144 10.10 -2.35 -17.70
N GLY A 145 10.23 -1.37 -16.86
CA GLY A 145 9.73 -0.01 -17.07
C GLY A 145 9.56 0.74 -15.75
N LYS A 146 10.59 1.47 -15.34
CA LYS A 146 10.56 2.62 -14.42
C LYS A 146 10.42 2.38 -12.89
N HIS A 147 10.64 1.21 -12.34
CA HIS A 147 10.67 1.08 -10.88
C HIS A 147 11.86 0.23 -10.44
N HIS A 148 12.74 0.81 -9.63
CA HIS A 148 13.93 0.14 -9.13
C HIS A 148 13.57 -1.03 -8.22
N THR A 149 14.23 -2.17 -8.48
CA THR A 149 14.32 -3.26 -7.49
C THR A 149 15.51 -2.95 -6.59
N VAL A 150 15.35 -2.99 -5.27
CA VAL A 150 16.50 -3.06 -4.37
C VAL A 150 17.22 -4.36 -4.69
N ARG A 151 18.41 -4.28 -5.29
CA ARG A 151 19.35 -5.40 -5.29
C ARG A 151 19.65 -5.71 -3.84
N GLY A 152 19.26 -6.90 -3.38
CA GLY A 152 19.64 -7.38 -2.08
C GLY A 152 21.17 -7.27 -1.93
N GLN A 153 21.62 -6.69 -0.85
CA GLN A 153 22.96 -6.87 -0.35
C GLN A 153 23.03 -8.29 0.22
N ASP A 154 23.12 -9.29 -0.66
CA ASP A 154 23.42 -10.67 -0.31
C ASP A 154 24.45 -11.20 -1.31
N GLU A 155 25.63 -10.58 -1.27
CA GLU A 155 26.89 -11.19 -1.69
C GLU A 155 28.01 -10.59 -0.87
N GLN A 156 28.09 -11.00 0.40
CA GLN A 156 29.37 -11.12 1.11
C GLN A 156 29.28 -12.24 2.11
N LYS A 157 29.84 -13.40 1.67
CA LYS A 157 30.45 -14.50 2.42
C LYS A 157 30.04 -14.68 3.89
#